data_8450b60848b08a69458d1df156e4d7b5
#
_entry.id   8450b60848b08a69458d1df156e4d7b5
#
_cell.length_a   1.000
_cell.length_b   1.000
_cell.length_c   1.000
_cell.angle_alpha   90.00
_cell.angle_beta   90.00
_cell.angle_gamma   90.00
#
_symmetry.space_group_name_H-M   'P 1'
#
loop_
_entity.id
_entity.type
_entity.pdbx_description
1 polymer ?
#
loop_
_entity_poly.entity_id
_entity_poly.type
_entity_poly.pdbx_seq_one_letter_code
_entity_poly.pdbx_strand_id
1 'polypeptide(L)' 'MKKAILKDDHGKSLEVDLKEFLDDLNEYHKAGISTHTQSGCSFTVHDEFRNKIKKLYEEK' A
#
# COMPACT_ATOMS: atom_id res chain seq x y z
N MET A 1 -13.67 7.89 -5.23
CA MET A 1 -12.60 7.32 -4.40
C MET A 1 -12.21 5.98 -4.96
N LYS A 2 -10.93 5.73 -5.03
CA LYS A 2 -10.41 4.48 -5.59
C LYS A 2 -10.00 3.55 -4.48
N LYS A 3 -10.62 2.39 -4.42
CA LYS A 3 -10.34 1.40 -3.38
C LYS A 3 -9.88 0.10 -4.02
N ALA A 4 -9.06 -0.65 -3.30
CA ALA A 4 -8.62 -1.96 -3.74
C ALA A 4 -8.44 -2.86 -2.54
N ILE A 5 -8.47 -4.16 -2.80
CA ILE A 5 -8.20 -5.14 -1.76
C ILE A 5 -6.76 -5.61 -1.94
N LEU A 6 -5.97 -5.45 -0.88
CA LEU A 6 -4.58 -5.83 -0.88
C LEU A 6 -4.38 -6.98 0.09
N LYS A 7 -3.45 -7.86 -0.22
CA LYS A 7 -3.04 -8.91 0.71
C LYS A 7 -1.78 -8.48 1.42
N ASP A 8 -1.78 -8.65 2.73
CA ASP A 8 -0.60 -8.33 3.53
C ASP A 8 0.43 -9.46 3.48
N ASP A 9 1.51 -9.29 4.25
CA ASP A 9 2.61 -10.27 4.29
C ASP A 9 2.17 -11.61 4.87
N HIS A 10 1.07 -11.64 5.60
CA HIS A 10 0.52 -12.85 6.22
C HIS A 10 -0.63 -13.45 5.43
N GLY A 11 -0.94 -12.91 4.26
CA GLY A 11 -2.02 -13.40 3.43
C GLY A 11 -3.40 -12.88 3.79
N LYS A 12 -3.49 -11.93 4.72
CA LYS A 12 -4.77 -11.30 5.06
C LYS A 12 -5.15 -10.27 4.01
N SER A 13 -6.45 -10.17 3.75
CA SER A 13 -6.97 -9.18 2.80
C SER A 13 -7.42 -7.92 3.53
N LEU A 14 -7.15 -6.77 2.95
CA LEU A 14 -7.56 -5.49 3.50
C LEU A 14 -8.01 -4.57 2.37
N GLU A 15 -9.20 -3.99 2.50
CA GLU A 15 -9.67 -2.98 1.57
C GLU A 15 -9.08 -1.63 1.98
N VAL A 16 -8.43 -0.95 1.04
CA VAL A 16 -7.80 0.34 1.30
C VAL A 16 -8.25 1.37 0.28
N ASP A 17 -8.28 2.64 0.71
CA ASP A 17 -8.42 3.76 -0.21
C ASP A 17 -7.04 4.02 -0.79
N LEU A 18 -6.91 3.83 -2.11
CA LEU A 18 -5.61 3.91 -2.77
C LEU A 18 -4.96 5.28 -2.63
N LYS A 19 -5.75 6.36 -2.66
CA LYS A 19 -5.20 7.69 -2.51
C LYS A 19 -4.58 7.88 -1.13
N GLU A 20 -5.32 7.52 -0.08
CA GLU A 20 -4.83 7.63 1.28
C GLU A 20 -3.63 6.73 1.53
N PHE A 21 -3.71 5.51 1.02
CA PHE A 21 -2.64 4.54 1.16
C PHE A 21 -1.36 5.04 0.48
N LEU A 22 -1.51 5.56 -0.73
CA LEU A 22 -0.38 6.11 -1.49
C LEU A 22 0.22 7.34 -0.81
N ASP A 23 -0.64 8.22 -0.27
CA ASP A 23 -0.19 9.39 0.47
C ASP A 23 0.62 8.98 1.70
N ASP A 24 0.18 7.96 2.43
CA ASP A 24 0.91 7.43 3.57
C ASP A 24 2.26 6.87 3.16
N LEU A 25 2.30 6.13 2.06
CA LEU A 25 3.57 5.59 1.55
C LEU A 25 4.53 6.71 1.15
N ASN A 26 4.02 7.76 0.53
CA ASN A 26 4.85 8.89 0.12
C ASN A 26 5.36 9.69 1.31
N GLU A 27 4.61 9.73 2.40
CA GLU A 27 5.00 10.49 3.58
C GLU A 27 5.94 9.71 4.49
N TYR A 28 5.63 8.44 4.76
CA TYR A 28 6.33 7.67 5.78
C TYR A 28 7.21 6.56 5.20
N HIS A 29 6.98 6.14 3.97
CA HIS A 29 7.65 4.98 3.38
C HIS A 29 8.09 5.26 1.96
N LYS A 30 8.57 6.46 1.69
CA LYS A 30 8.88 6.89 0.32
C LYS A 30 10.18 6.34 -0.24
N ALA A 31 11.05 5.81 0.60
CA ALA A 31 12.34 5.30 0.17
C ALA A 31 12.77 4.12 1.02
N GLY A 32 13.57 3.25 0.44
CA GLY A 32 14.10 2.09 1.15
C GLY A 32 13.05 1.02 1.38
N ILE A 33 13.35 0.13 2.32
CA ILE A 33 12.45 -0.95 2.71
C ILE A 33 11.94 -0.65 4.12
N SER A 34 10.62 -0.68 4.29
CA SER A 34 10.01 -0.45 5.60
C SER A 34 8.75 -1.27 5.73
N THR A 35 8.18 -1.32 6.93
CA THR A 35 6.94 -2.05 7.19
C THR A 35 5.83 -1.07 7.50
N HIS A 36 4.73 -1.19 6.76
CA HIS A 36 3.53 -0.41 7.01
C HIS A 36 2.49 -1.32 7.66
N THR A 37 2.00 -0.93 8.83
CA THR A 37 0.98 -1.70 9.55
C THR A 37 -0.32 -0.92 9.59
N GLN A 38 -1.40 -1.55 9.19
CA GLN A 38 -2.72 -0.92 9.16
C GLN A 38 -3.80 -1.98 9.39
N SER A 39 -4.70 -1.70 10.33
CA SER A 39 -5.85 -2.56 10.64
C SER A 39 -5.46 -4.02 10.88
N GLY A 40 -4.34 -4.24 11.57
CA GLY A 40 -3.86 -5.58 11.88
C GLY A 40 -3.14 -6.27 10.74
N CYS A 41 -2.95 -5.59 9.61
CA CYS A 41 -2.23 -6.12 8.46
C CYS A 41 -0.86 -5.47 8.36
N SER A 42 0.15 -6.24 7.98
CA SER A 42 1.52 -5.74 7.82
C SER A 42 1.95 -5.86 6.36
N PHE A 43 2.48 -4.78 5.83
CA PHE A 43 2.93 -4.73 4.44
C PHE A 43 4.41 -4.37 4.40
N THR A 44 5.20 -5.18 3.70
CA THR A 44 6.59 -4.81 3.42
C THR A 44 6.60 -3.85 2.24
N VAL A 45 7.03 -2.62 2.50
CA VAL A 45 7.04 -1.55 1.50
C VAL A 45 8.43 -1.44 0.90
N HIS A 46 8.52 -1.66 -0.40
CA HIS A 46 9.75 -1.51 -1.18
C HIS A 46 9.38 -0.91 -2.54
N ASP A 47 10.36 -0.73 -3.41
CA ASP A 47 10.13 -0.05 -4.69
C ASP A 47 9.03 -0.71 -5.52
N GLU A 48 9.06 -2.03 -5.64
CA GLU A 48 8.05 -2.74 -6.42
C GLU A 48 6.65 -2.56 -5.83
N PHE A 49 6.55 -2.60 -4.51
CA PHE A 49 5.28 -2.41 -3.84
C PHE A 49 4.73 -1.01 -4.08
N ARG A 50 5.58 0.01 -3.91
CA ARG A 50 5.18 1.39 -4.16
C ARG A 50 4.71 1.58 -5.60
N ASN A 51 5.43 1.02 -6.56
CA ASN A 51 5.06 1.10 -7.97
C ASN A 51 3.75 0.39 -8.25
N LYS A 52 3.52 -0.75 -7.60
CA LYS A 52 2.27 -1.49 -7.73
C LYS A 52 1.08 -0.66 -7.26
N ILE A 53 1.19 -0.04 -6.09
CA ILE A 53 0.11 0.78 -5.53
C ILE A 53 -0.13 2.00 -6.41
N LYS A 54 0.92 2.67 -6.84
CA LYS A 54 0.81 3.82 -7.74
C LYS A 54 0.09 3.44 -9.02
N LYS A 55 0.46 2.30 -9.60
CA LYS A 55 -0.15 1.83 -10.85
C LYS A 55 -1.64 1.53 -10.66
N LEU A 56 -2.00 0.87 -9.55
CA LEU A 56 -3.39 0.62 -9.23
C LEU A 56 -4.18 1.92 -9.09
N TYR A 57 -3.58 2.91 -8.48
CA TYR A 57 -4.23 4.22 -8.31
C TYR A 57 -4.43 4.92 -9.65
N GLU A 58 -3.49 4.78 -10.56
CA GLU A 58 -3.55 5.43 -11.88
C GLU A 58 -4.47 4.70 -12.87
N GLU A 59 -4.79 3.45 -12.63
CA GLU A 59 -5.71 2.70 -13.49
C GLU A 59 -7.12 3.23 -13.38
N LYS A 60 -7.83 3.18 -14.49
CA LYS A 60 -9.22 3.62 -14.55
C LYS A 60 -10.19 2.45 -14.51
#